data_769b704555f73a6fecb39403596b4436
#
_entry.id   769b704555f73a6fecb39403596b4436
#
_cell.length_a   1.000
_cell.length_b   1.000
_cell.length_c   1.000
_cell.angle_alpha   90.00
_cell.angle_beta   90.00
_cell.angle_gamma   90.00
#
_symmetry.space_group_name_H-M   'P 1'
#
loop_
_entity.id
_entity.type
_entity.pdbx_description
1 polymer ?
#
loop_
_entity_poly.entity_id
_entity_poly.type
_entity_poly.pdbx_seq_one_letter_code
_entity_poly.pdbx_strand_id
1 'polypeptide(L)'
;MQYLSLKKRIKNNEGFSLKPYKDQLGFYTIGYGHLIKKNEGFYFNKKYKKTHFEELFEKDFKMAINAYFSFFKKKKFDKKTKYLLIEMIFQMGIKKVLCFKKMLNNP
;
A
#
# COMPACT_ATOMS: atom_id res chain seq x y z
N MET A 1 5.54 -8.39 -15.37
CA MET A 1 4.95 -9.57 -14.70
C MET A 1 5.52 -9.82 -13.31
N GLN A 2 6.48 -9.00 -12.88
CA GLN A 2 7.04 -9.12 -11.53
C GLN A 2 5.96 -8.85 -10.49
N TYR A 3 6.02 -9.61 -9.42
CA TYR A 3 5.16 -9.43 -8.25
C TYR A 3 3.67 -9.72 -8.49
N LEU A 4 3.33 -10.49 -9.51
CA LEU A 4 1.92 -10.76 -9.80
C LEU A 4 1.19 -11.42 -8.62
N SER A 5 1.82 -12.42 -8.00
CA SER A 5 1.22 -13.11 -6.86
C SER A 5 1.07 -12.18 -5.65
N LEU A 6 2.07 -11.31 -5.41
CA LEU A 6 2.01 -10.34 -4.33
C LEU A 6 0.89 -9.33 -4.56
N LYS A 7 0.76 -8.83 -5.79
CA LYS A 7 -0.32 -7.89 -6.13
C LYS A 7 -1.69 -8.50 -5.89
N LYS A 8 -1.88 -9.75 -6.31
CA LYS A 8 -3.15 -10.46 -6.10
C LYS A 8 -3.45 -10.59 -4.62
N ARG A 9 -2.44 -10.94 -3.80
CA ARG A 9 -2.64 -11.08 -2.37
C ARG A 9 -3.03 -9.76 -1.73
N ILE A 10 -2.36 -8.67 -2.10
CA ILE A 10 -2.67 -7.35 -1.55
C ILE A 10 -4.10 -6.95 -1.92
N LYS A 11 -4.49 -7.13 -3.19
CA LYS A 11 -5.84 -6.80 -3.64
C LYS A 11 -6.90 -7.59 -2.88
N ASN A 12 -6.66 -8.88 -2.67
CA ASN A 12 -7.59 -9.72 -1.93
C ASN A 12 -7.70 -9.30 -0.46
N ASN A 13 -6.58 -8.94 0.16
CA ASN A 13 -6.57 -8.52 1.56
C ASN A 13 -7.21 -7.15 1.76
N GLU A 14 -6.99 -6.22 0.82
CA GLU A 14 -7.52 -4.86 0.93
C GLU A 14 -8.99 -4.77 0.54
N GLY A 15 -9.46 -5.66 -0.36
CA GLY A 15 -10.79 -5.55 -0.92
C GLY A 15 -10.87 -4.41 -1.94
N PHE A 16 -12.09 -4.11 -2.39
CA PHE A 16 -12.29 -3.09 -3.41
C PHE A 16 -13.55 -2.28 -3.13
N SER A 17 -13.47 -0.96 -3.28
CA SER A 17 -14.64 -0.09 -3.16
C SER A 17 -14.55 1.05 -4.16
N LEU A 18 -15.67 1.29 -4.86
CA LEU A 18 -15.79 2.46 -5.76
C LEU A 18 -16.10 3.74 -5.01
N LYS A 19 -16.48 3.63 -3.72
CA LYS A 19 -16.85 4.79 -2.90
C LYS A 19 -15.91 4.90 -1.71
N PRO A 20 -15.63 6.13 -1.25
CA PRO A 20 -14.86 6.29 -0.02
C PRO A 20 -15.53 5.59 1.17
N TYR A 21 -14.70 4.98 2.00
CA TYR A 21 -15.18 4.36 3.24
C TYR A 21 -14.12 4.53 4.32
N LYS A 22 -14.54 4.46 5.58
CA LYS A 22 -13.60 4.51 6.69
C LYS A 22 -13.07 3.10 6.97
N ASP A 23 -11.77 3.00 7.13
CA ASP A 23 -11.15 1.76 7.55
C ASP A 23 -11.33 1.55 9.07
N GLN A 24 -10.74 0.49 9.60
CA GLN A 24 -10.84 0.17 11.02
C GLN A 24 -10.24 1.25 11.93
N LEU A 25 -9.29 2.02 11.41
CA LEU A 25 -8.64 3.09 12.16
C LEU A 25 -9.32 4.44 11.98
N GLY A 26 -10.39 4.49 11.19
CA GLY A 26 -11.14 5.72 10.96
C GLY A 26 -10.62 6.58 9.82
N PHE A 27 -9.68 6.09 9.02
CA PHE A 27 -9.16 6.81 7.87
C PHE A 27 -9.99 6.48 6.63
N TYR A 28 -10.23 7.50 5.80
CA TYR A 28 -10.97 7.29 4.56
C TYR A 28 -10.09 6.65 3.50
N THR A 29 -10.62 5.62 2.87
CA THR A 29 -9.94 4.86 1.83
C THR A 29 -10.87 4.66 0.65
N ILE A 30 -10.30 4.32 -0.52
CA ILE A 30 -11.07 4.05 -1.73
C ILE A 30 -10.28 3.08 -2.61
N GLY A 31 -10.96 2.41 -3.54
CA GLY A 31 -10.30 1.47 -4.44
C GLY A 31 -9.79 0.25 -3.69
N TYR A 32 -8.54 -0.10 -3.92
CA TYR A 32 -7.87 -1.21 -3.23
C TYR A 32 -7.10 -0.70 -2.01
N GLY A 33 -7.81 -0.09 -1.09
CA GLY A 33 -7.18 0.38 0.15
C GLY A 33 -6.34 1.63 0.00
N HIS A 34 -6.59 2.44 -1.02
CA HIS A 34 -5.88 3.70 -1.19
C HIS A 34 -6.33 4.71 -0.14
N LEU A 35 -5.39 5.20 0.65
CA LEU A 35 -5.67 6.21 1.68
C LEU A 35 -5.92 7.57 1.01
N ILE A 36 -7.10 8.14 1.24
CA ILE A 36 -7.46 9.44 0.67
C ILE A 36 -6.77 10.55 1.47
N LYS A 37 -5.97 11.35 0.77
CA LYS A 37 -5.26 12.49 1.37
C LYS A 37 -6.11 13.75 1.25
N LYS A 38 -5.70 14.80 1.98
CA LYS A 38 -6.42 16.07 1.98
C LYS A 38 -6.60 16.66 0.58
N ASN A 39 -5.58 16.53 -0.26
CA ASN A 39 -5.62 17.07 -1.61
C ASN A 39 -6.41 16.17 -2.57
N GLU A 40 -6.94 15.07 -2.11
CA GLU A 40 -7.71 14.13 -2.91
C GLU A 40 -9.19 14.10 -2.53
N GLY A 41 -9.69 15.17 -1.93
CA GLY A 41 -11.08 15.23 -1.50
C GLY A 41 -12.10 15.06 -2.63
N PHE A 42 -11.66 15.20 -3.89
CA PHE A 42 -12.51 15.01 -5.06
C PHE A 42 -13.12 13.60 -5.15
N TYR A 43 -12.52 12.62 -4.51
CA TYR A 43 -13.08 11.26 -4.49
C TYR A 43 -14.45 11.20 -3.81
N PHE A 44 -14.77 12.13 -2.95
CA PHE A 44 -16.07 12.16 -2.26
C PHE A 44 -17.20 12.65 -3.14
N ASN A 45 -16.89 13.37 -4.21
CA ASN A 45 -17.89 14.08 -5.01
C ASN A 45 -17.99 13.60 -6.46
N LYS A 46 -17.18 12.63 -6.85
CA LYS A 46 -17.17 12.11 -8.22
C LYS A 46 -17.29 10.60 -8.24
N LYS A 47 -17.89 10.10 -9.32
CA LYS A 47 -17.89 8.66 -9.60
C LYS A 47 -16.72 8.33 -10.50
N TYR A 48 -16.04 7.25 -10.21
CA TYR A 48 -14.88 6.80 -10.96
C TYR A 48 -15.10 5.39 -11.48
N LYS A 49 -14.44 5.08 -12.60
CA LYS A 49 -14.48 3.73 -13.17
C LYS A 49 -13.48 2.83 -12.45
N LYS A 50 -13.73 1.53 -12.48
CA LYS A 50 -12.82 0.55 -11.88
C LYS A 50 -11.43 0.67 -12.46
N THR A 51 -11.30 0.98 -13.76
CA THR A 51 -10.00 1.14 -14.41
C THR A 51 -9.15 2.23 -13.75
N HIS A 52 -9.79 3.31 -13.26
CA HIS A 52 -9.08 4.35 -12.54
C HIS A 52 -8.38 3.78 -11.30
N PHE A 53 -9.08 2.90 -10.57
CA PHE A 53 -8.51 2.33 -9.34
C PHE A 53 -7.51 1.22 -9.62
N GLU A 54 -7.59 0.56 -10.77
CA GLU A 54 -6.55 -0.36 -11.20
C GLU A 54 -5.25 0.40 -11.46
N GLU A 55 -5.32 1.55 -12.13
CA GLU A 55 -4.16 2.40 -12.37
C GLU A 55 -3.62 2.98 -11.06
N LEU A 56 -4.50 3.40 -10.18
CA LEU A 56 -4.12 3.94 -8.87
C LEU A 56 -3.41 2.88 -8.03
N PHE A 57 -3.92 1.64 -8.06
CA PHE A 57 -3.26 0.53 -7.36
C PHE A 57 -1.83 0.32 -7.89
N GLU A 58 -1.67 0.32 -9.20
CA GLU A 58 -0.34 0.12 -9.81
C GLU A 58 0.62 1.24 -9.40
N LYS A 59 0.13 2.46 -9.34
CA LYS A 59 0.92 3.60 -8.88
C LYS A 59 1.33 3.44 -7.42
N ASP A 60 0.37 3.10 -6.56
CA ASP A 60 0.64 2.90 -5.14
C ASP A 60 1.60 1.74 -4.91
N PHE A 61 1.43 0.66 -5.68
CA PHE A 61 2.31 -0.51 -5.58
C PHE A 61 3.73 -0.16 -6.00
N LYS A 62 3.88 0.59 -7.09
CA LYS A 62 5.19 1.04 -7.57
C LYS A 62 5.88 1.91 -6.52
N MET A 63 5.14 2.77 -5.85
CA MET A 63 5.69 3.59 -4.77
C MET A 63 6.19 2.72 -3.61
N ALA A 64 5.45 1.66 -3.28
CA ALA A 64 5.89 0.73 -2.23
C ALA A 64 7.16 -0.01 -2.63
N ILE A 65 7.24 -0.47 -3.88
CA ILE A 65 8.44 -1.14 -4.40
C ILE A 65 9.64 -0.20 -4.34
N ASN A 66 9.47 1.03 -4.81
CA ASN A 66 10.56 2.02 -4.81
C ASN A 66 11.02 2.33 -3.39
N ALA A 67 10.08 2.47 -2.46
CA ALA A 67 10.43 2.72 -1.06
C ALA A 67 11.19 1.54 -0.46
N TYR A 68 10.75 0.31 -0.77
CA TYR A 68 11.45 -0.89 -0.31
C TYR A 68 12.92 -0.86 -0.75
N PHE A 69 13.16 -0.66 -2.04
CA PHE A 69 14.54 -0.66 -2.55
C PHE A 69 15.37 0.51 -2.04
N SER A 70 14.75 1.67 -1.79
CA SER A 70 15.47 2.81 -1.24
C SER A 70 15.96 2.57 0.18
N PHE A 71 15.15 1.93 1.01
CA PHE A 71 15.46 1.81 2.43
C PHE A 71 16.03 0.46 2.84
N PHE A 72 15.92 -0.55 1.99
CA PHE A 72 16.40 -1.90 2.30
C PHE A 72 17.38 -2.45 1.27
N LYS A 73 17.93 -1.61 0.38
CA LYS A 73 18.76 -2.08 -0.73
C LYS A 73 20.02 -2.81 -0.31
N LYS A 74 20.55 -2.51 0.87
CA LYS A 74 21.77 -3.15 1.38
C LYS A 74 21.49 -4.48 2.06
N LYS A 75 20.24 -4.81 2.27
CA LYS A 75 19.88 -6.06 2.94
C LYS A 75 19.36 -7.07 1.94
N LYS A 76 19.84 -8.30 2.09
CA LYS A 76 19.38 -9.41 1.24
C LYS A 76 18.36 -10.22 2.04
N PHE A 77 17.11 -9.95 1.82
CA PHE A 77 16.04 -10.74 2.40
C PHE A 77 15.65 -11.85 1.43
N ASP A 78 15.13 -12.94 1.98
CA ASP A 78 14.53 -13.95 1.13
C ASP A 78 13.24 -13.40 0.51
N LYS A 79 12.71 -14.11 -0.46
CA LYS A 79 11.53 -13.67 -1.21
C LYS A 79 10.34 -13.43 -0.28
N LYS A 80 10.12 -14.32 0.68
CA LYS A 80 9.01 -14.24 1.61
C LYS A 80 9.08 -12.98 2.46
N THR A 81 10.26 -12.70 3.02
CA THR A 81 10.46 -11.51 3.84
C THR A 81 10.33 -10.25 3.03
N LYS A 82 10.93 -10.24 1.83
CA LYS A 82 10.83 -9.10 0.91
C LYS A 82 9.37 -8.77 0.60
N TYR A 83 8.58 -9.79 0.26
CA TYR A 83 7.17 -9.60 -0.09
C TYR A 83 6.37 -9.08 1.10
N LEU A 84 6.65 -9.61 2.29
CA LEU A 84 5.99 -9.15 3.50
C LEU A 84 6.27 -7.67 3.76
N LEU A 85 7.54 -7.25 3.61
CA LEU A 85 7.91 -5.86 3.83
C LEU A 85 7.26 -4.93 2.80
N ILE A 86 7.21 -5.34 1.53
CA ILE A 86 6.56 -4.56 0.50
C ILE A 86 5.07 -4.38 0.82
N GLU A 87 4.42 -5.46 1.23
CA GLU A 87 3.00 -5.41 1.61
C GLU A 87 2.79 -4.46 2.79
N MET A 88 3.65 -4.53 3.80
CA MET A 88 3.57 -3.63 4.95
C MET A 88 3.74 -2.17 4.54
N ILE A 89 4.68 -1.89 3.64
CA ILE A 89 4.89 -0.53 3.13
C ILE A 89 3.65 -0.05 2.37
N PHE A 90 3.05 -0.93 1.56
CA PHE A 90 1.83 -0.60 0.84
C PHE A 90 0.69 -0.24 1.81
N GLN A 91 0.54 -1.01 2.88
CA GLN A 91 -0.56 -0.85 3.81
C GLN A 91 -0.39 0.35 4.75
N MET A 92 0.80 0.57 5.27
CA MET A 92 1.01 1.55 6.33
C MET A 92 2.00 2.66 6.01
N GLY A 93 2.68 2.57 4.86
CA GLY A 93 3.70 3.53 4.47
C GLY A 93 5.06 3.23 5.06
N ILE A 94 6.10 3.76 4.37
CA ILE A 94 7.49 3.45 4.73
C ILE A 94 7.87 3.99 6.12
N LYS A 95 7.35 5.15 6.50
CA LYS A 95 7.70 5.75 7.78
C LYS A 95 7.29 4.86 8.96
N LYS A 96 6.07 4.30 8.90
CA LYS A 96 5.60 3.40 9.95
C LYS A 96 6.37 2.09 9.97
N VAL A 97 6.72 1.56 8.80
CA VAL A 97 7.51 0.34 8.71
C VAL A 97 8.88 0.54 9.31
N LEU A 98 9.53 1.67 9.05
CA LEU A 98 10.85 1.98 9.62
C LEU A 98 10.78 2.15 11.13
N CYS A 99 9.73 2.77 11.64
CA CYS A 99 9.52 2.89 13.08
C CYS A 99 9.38 1.53 13.74
N PHE A 100 8.58 0.66 13.12
CA PHE A 100 8.38 -0.70 13.61
C PHE A 100 9.69 -1.48 13.64
N LYS A 101 10.48 -1.37 12.56
CA LYS A 101 11.80 -2.01 12.49
C LYS A 101 12.72 -1.51 13.60
N LYS A 102 12.71 -0.20 13.85
CA LYS A 102 13.53 0.39 14.91
C LYS A 102 13.15 -0.14 16.27
N MET A 103 11.86 -0.30 16.53
CA MET A 103 11.38 -0.90 17.76
C MET A 103 11.88 -2.32 17.96
N LEU A 104 11.86 -3.11 16.89
CA LEU A 104 12.33 -4.51 16.94
C LEU A 104 13.83 -4.61 17.18
N ASN A 105 14.60 -3.62 16.74
CA ASN A 105 16.06 -3.63 16.87
C ASN A 105 16.57 -2.97 18.16
N ASN A 106 15.70 -2.32 18.90
CA ASN A 106 16.02 -1.70 20.19
C ASN A 106 15.29 -2.44 21.30
N PRO A 107 15.97 -3.39 21.96
CA PRO A 107 15.37 -4.09 23.08
C PRO A 107 15.09 -3.17 24.26
#